data_866fbc6df45759fd3e0fa6cfa17d7f43
#
_entry.id   866fbc6df45759fd3e0fa6cfa17d7f43
#
_cell.length_a   1.000
_cell.length_b   1.000
_cell.length_c   1.000
_cell.angle_alpha   90.00
_cell.angle_beta   90.00
_cell.angle_gamma   90.00
#
_symmetry.space_group_name_H-M   'P 1'
#
loop_
_entity.id
_entity.type
_entity.pdbx_description
1 polymer ?
#
loop_
_entity_poly.entity_id
_entity_poly.type
_entity_poly.pdbx_seq_one_letter_code
_entity_poly.pdbx_strand_id
1 'polypeptide(L)'
;DMGCGTSILAILARMRGAKPCTAIDIDEWCVRNSIENIELNGVTDIAVSQGDASALQGKGPFDVVIANINRNILLNDMKQYVACMHPGSELFMSGFYIDDIPAIRREAEKHGLTFVHHQEKNRWAAVKFVL
;
A
#
# COMPACT_ATOMS: atom_id res chain seq x y z
N ASP A 1 0.67 4.62 -0.27
CA ASP A 1 0.55 3.79 -1.46
C ASP A 1 1.93 3.27 -1.86
N MET A 2 2.19 2.00 -1.58
CA MET A 2 3.47 1.33 -1.80
C MET A 2 3.46 0.59 -3.13
N GLY A 3 4.50 0.82 -3.96
CA GLY A 3 4.50 0.35 -5.34
C GLY A 3 3.41 1.08 -6.12
N CYS A 4 3.40 2.40 -6.03
CA CYS A 4 2.24 3.20 -6.41
C CYS A 4 1.94 3.19 -7.93
N GLY A 5 2.90 2.82 -8.76
CA GLY A 5 2.72 2.78 -10.21
C GLY A 5 2.25 4.12 -10.76
N THR A 6 1.03 4.18 -11.25
CA THR A 6 0.40 5.41 -11.76
C THR A 6 -0.17 6.29 -10.64
N SER A 7 -0.10 5.86 -9.39
CA SER A 7 -0.71 6.47 -8.20
C SER A 7 -2.24 6.51 -8.23
N ILE A 8 -2.88 5.64 -8.99
CA ILE A 8 -4.35 5.63 -9.07
C ILE A 8 -4.99 5.40 -7.70
N LEU A 9 -4.40 4.53 -6.86
CA LEU A 9 -4.95 4.25 -5.53
C LEU A 9 -4.74 5.42 -4.57
N ALA A 10 -3.56 6.06 -4.58
CA ALA A 10 -3.30 7.26 -3.79
C ALA A 10 -4.23 8.40 -4.19
N ILE A 11 -4.42 8.61 -5.49
CA ILE A 11 -5.33 9.65 -6.01
C ILE A 11 -6.76 9.38 -5.55
N LEU A 12 -7.24 8.14 -5.67
CA LEU A 12 -8.59 7.78 -5.22
C LEU A 12 -8.73 7.98 -3.71
N ALA A 13 -7.73 7.55 -2.93
CA ALA A 13 -7.74 7.74 -1.48
C ALA A 13 -7.83 9.23 -1.12
N ARG A 14 -7.05 10.07 -1.81
CA ARG A 14 -7.09 11.52 -1.61
C ARG A 14 -8.45 12.11 -1.96
N MET A 15 -9.04 11.69 -3.06
CA MET A 15 -10.40 12.13 -3.45
C MET A 15 -11.45 11.72 -2.43
N ARG A 16 -11.22 10.63 -1.69
CA ARG A 16 -12.09 10.11 -0.63
C ARG A 16 -11.79 10.70 0.75
N GLY A 17 -10.88 11.64 0.85
CA GLY A 17 -10.62 12.40 2.06
C GLY A 17 -9.32 12.06 2.80
N ALA A 18 -8.53 11.10 2.34
CA ALA A 18 -7.23 10.83 2.93
C ALA A 18 -6.29 12.02 2.74
N LYS A 19 -5.61 12.45 3.81
CA LYS A 19 -4.76 13.65 3.76
C LYS A 19 -3.82 13.69 4.96
N PRO A 20 -2.51 13.89 4.75
CA PRO A 20 -1.80 13.82 3.48
C PRO A 20 -1.63 12.38 2.99
N CYS A 21 -1.28 12.20 1.72
CA CYS A 21 -0.95 10.91 1.14
C CYS A 21 0.53 10.85 0.79
N THR A 22 1.12 9.66 0.91
CA THR A 22 2.49 9.37 0.48
C THR A 22 2.43 8.23 -0.54
N ALA A 23 3.07 8.40 -1.68
CA ALA A 23 3.13 7.40 -2.74
C ALA A 23 4.60 7.12 -3.07
N ILE A 24 4.99 5.84 -3.07
CA ILE A 24 6.38 5.43 -3.26
C ILE A 24 6.44 4.33 -4.31
N ASP A 25 7.37 4.46 -5.24
CA ASP A 25 7.69 3.43 -6.23
C ASP A 25 9.19 3.38 -6.47
N ILE A 26 9.71 2.19 -6.74
CA ILE A 26 11.13 2.01 -7.03
C ILE A 26 11.49 2.47 -8.44
N ASP A 27 10.51 2.52 -9.34
CA ASP A 27 10.69 2.87 -10.74
C ASP A 27 10.52 4.38 -10.96
N GLU A 28 11.55 5.02 -11.49
CA GLU A 28 11.54 6.44 -11.81
C GLU A 28 10.41 6.81 -12.78
N TRP A 29 10.09 5.96 -13.75
CA TRP A 29 8.97 6.17 -14.67
C TRP A 29 7.63 6.24 -13.95
N CYS A 30 7.45 5.37 -12.96
CA CYS A 30 6.25 5.38 -12.14
C CYS A 30 6.14 6.68 -11.34
N VAL A 31 7.24 7.16 -10.79
CA VAL A 31 7.27 8.44 -10.06
C VAL A 31 6.86 9.60 -10.95
N ARG A 32 7.45 9.70 -12.15
CA ARG A 32 7.11 10.74 -13.12
C ARG A 32 5.65 10.66 -13.56
N ASN A 33 5.19 9.45 -13.88
CA ASN A 33 3.81 9.22 -14.29
C ASN A 33 2.82 9.56 -13.19
N SER A 34 3.18 9.25 -11.95
CA SER A 34 2.37 9.60 -10.76
C SER A 34 2.20 11.11 -10.63
N ILE A 35 3.29 11.87 -10.76
CA ILE A 35 3.25 13.34 -10.67
C ILE A 35 2.34 13.92 -11.75
N GLU A 36 2.47 13.42 -12.97
CA GLU A 36 1.62 13.84 -14.09
C GLU A 36 0.15 13.53 -13.84
N ASN A 37 -0.16 12.33 -13.37
CA ASN A 37 -1.53 11.92 -13.09
C ASN A 37 -2.16 12.72 -11.94
N ILE A 38 -1.38 13.06 -10.93
CA ILE A 38 -1.84 13.89 -9.80
C ILE A 38 -2.24 15.27 -10.33
N GLU A 39 -1.43 15.89 -11.19
CA GLU A 39 -1.74 17.17 -11.83
C GLU A 39 -2.99 17.07 -12.70
N LEU A 40 -3.07 16.04 -13.56
CA LEU A 40 -4.21 15.82 -14.45
C LEU A 40 -5.54 15.69 -13.69
N ASN A 41 -5.51 15.14 -12.50
CA ASN A 41 -6.70 14.96 -11.67
C ASN A 41 -6.96 16.13 -10.71
N GLY A 42 -6.12 17.15 -10.72
CA GLY A 42 -6.30 18.36 -9.90
C GLY A 42 -6.28 18.08 -8.40
N VAL A 43 -5.62 17.03 -7.95
CA VAL A 43 -5.51 16.69 -6.52
C VAL A 43 -4.22 17.25 -5.94
N THR A 44 -4.24 17.53 -4.63
CA THR A 44 -3.11 18.04 -3.86
C THR A 44 -2.80 17.13 -2.68
N ASP A 45 -1.74 17.44 -1.92
CA ASP A 45 -1.39 16.72 -0.69
C ASP A 45 -1.02 15.25 -0.91
N ILE A 46 -0.42 14.94 -2.05
CA ILE A 46 0.19 13.64 -2.32
C ILE A 46 1.69 13.86 -2.57
N ALA A 47 2.52 13.35 -1.68
CA ALA A 47 3.97 13.37 -1.84
C ALA A 47 4.40 12.09 -2.54
N VAL A 48 5.06 12.23 -3.69
CA VAL A 48 5.58 11.09 -4.46
C VAL A 48 7.10 11.03 -4.31
N SER A 49 7.63 9.85 -4.04
CA SER A 49 9.07 9.65 -3.98
C SER A 49 9.49 8.31 -4.58
N GLN A 50 10.74 8.27 -5.04
CA GLN A 50 11.35 7.04 -5.53
C GLN A 50 12.01 6.31 -4.38
N GLY A 51 11.75 5.01 -4.28
CA GLY A 51 12.37 4.15 -3.26
C GLY A 51 11.63 2.85 -3.07
N ASP A 52 12.18 2.02 -2.20
CA ASP A 52 11.57 0.79 -1.73
C ASP A 52 10.92 1.02 -0.35
N ALA A 53 10.58 -0.07 0.35
CA ALA A 53 9.94 0.04 1.67
C ALA A 53 10.84 0.70 2.73
N SER A 54 12.16 0.75 2.53
CA SER A 54 13.06 1.46 3.45
C SER A 54 12.80 2.97 3.45
N ALA A 55 12.20 3.50 2.40
CA ALA A 55 11.81 4.92 2.33
C ALA A 55 10.71 5.28 3.33
N LEU A 56 10.04 4.29 3.93
CA LEU A 56 9.05 4.52 5.00
C LEU A 56 9.68 4.84 6.35
N GLN A 57 10.96 4.59 6.53
CA GLN A 57 11.64 4.82 7.80
C GLN A 57 11.49 6.28 8.25
N GLY A 58 11.01 6.48 9.47
CA GLY A 58 10.77 7.80 10.01
C GLY A 58 9.51 8.50 9.50
N LYS A 59 8.72 7.85 8.66
CA LYS A 59 7.44 8.37 8.17
C LYS A 59 6.28 7.77 8.98
N GLY A 60 5.15 8.44 8.92
CA GLY A 60 3.95 8.01 9.63
C GLY A 60 3.83 8.61 11.02
N PRO A 61 3.02 8.01 11.91
CA PRO A 61 2.23 6.81 11.64
C PRO A 61 1.09 7.06 10.64
N PHE A 62 0.85 6.09 9.77
CA PHE A 62 -0.23 6.15 8.79
C PHE A 62 -1.47 5.42 9.30
N ASP A 63 -2.63 5.97 8.99
CA ASP A 63 -3.93 5.33 9.32
C ASP A 63 -4.24 4.18 8.34
N VAL A 64 -3.81 4.33 7.09
CA VAL A 64 -4.03 3.35 6.03
C VAL A 64 -2.77 3.16 5.22
N VAL A 65 -2.42 1.91 4.98
CA VAL A 65 -1.35 1.52 4.05
C VAL A 65 -1.96 0.66 2.96
N ILE A 66 -1.63 0.98 1.71
CA ILE A 66 -2.07 0.23 0.53
C ILE A 66 -0.82 -0.28 -0.20
N ALA A 67 -0.80 -1.56 -0.52
CA ALA A 67 0.30 -2.17 -1.27
C ALA A 67 -0.25 -3.14 -2.31
N ASN A 68 -0.28 -2.72 -3.56
CA ASN A 68 -0.68 -3.54 -4.69
C ASN A 68 0.58 -4.00 -5.44
N ILE A 69 1.24 -5.02 -4.91
CA ILE A 69 2.54 -5.51 -5.35
C ILE A 69 2.53 -7.03 -5.33
N ASN A 70 3.49 -7.69 -5.97
CA ASN A 70 3.56 -9.15 -5.98
C ASN A 70 3.80 -9.73 -4.56
N ARG A 71 3.37 -10.99 -4.38
CA ARG A 71 3.43 -11.68 -3.09
C ARG A 71 4.80 -11.63 -2.42
N ASN A 72 5.87 -11.91 -3.16
CA ASN A 72 7.21 -12.04 -2.57
C ASN A 72 7.69 -10.73 -1.97
N ILE A 73 7.42 -9.62 -2.64
CA ILE A 73 7.75 -8.29 -2.12
C ILE A 73 6.91 -7.98 -0.88
N LEU A 74 5.60 -8.27 -0.92
CA LEU A 74 4.72 -8.06 0.23
C LEU A 74 5.21 -8.83 1.47
N LEU A 75 5.57 -10.11 1.31
CA LEU A 75 6.10 -10.93 2.40
C LEU A 75 7.39 -10.34 2.99
N ASN A 76 8.26 -9.82 2.14
CA ASN A 76 9.53 -9.24 2.56
C ASN A 76 9.36 -7.89 3.27
N ASP A 77 8.44 -7.06 2.78
CA ASP A 77 8.34 -5.65 3.17
C ASP A 77 7.30 -5.40 4.29
N MET A 78 6.46 -6.38 4.60
CA MET A 78 5.32 -6.21 5.50
C MET A 78 5.71 -5.68 6.88
N LYS A 79 6.85 -6.10 7.43
CA LYS A 79 7.34 -5.58 8.71
C LYS A 79 7.57 -4.06 8.67
N GLN A 80 8.00 -3.54 7.52
CA GLN A 80 8.24 -2.10 7.34
C GLN A 80 6.92 -1.33 7.24
N TYR A 81 5.90 -1.94 6.63
CA TYR A 81 4.55 -1.36 6.62
C TYR A 81 4.01 -1.23 8.04
N VAL A 82 4.09 -2.31 8.82
CA VAL A 82 3.61 -2.31 10.21
C VAL A 82 4.37 -1.30 11.06
N ALA A 83 5.68 -1.13 10.83
CA ALA A 83 6.49 -0.19 11.59
C ALA A 83 6.07 1.28 11.40
N CYS A 84 5.37 1.61 10.32
CA CYS A 84 4.85 2.95 10.08
C CYS A 84 3.32 3.07 10.30
N MET A 85 2.72 2.07 10.95
CA MET A 85 1.31 2.05 11.33
C MET A 85 1.16 2.28 12.83
N HIS A 86 -0.06 2.49 13.29
CA HIS A 86 -0.41 2.56 14.71
C HIS A 86 -1.56 1.58 15.00
N PRO A 87 -1.82 1.26 16.30
CA PRO A 87 -2.97 0.40 16.62
C PRO A 87 -4.26 0.95 16.03
N GLY A 88 -5.00 0.10 15.32
CA GLY A 88 -6.21 0.46 14.58
C GLY A 88 -5.98 0.82 13.11
N SER A 89 -4.74 0.99 12.68
CA SER A 89 -4.45 1.22 11.26
C SER A 89 -4.85 0.04 10.40
N GLU A 90 -5.23 0.34 9.16
CA GLU A 90 -5.66 -0.67 8.19
C GLU A 90 -4.59 -0.88 7.12
N LEU A 91 -4.35 -2.14 6.76
CA LEU A 91 -3.45 -2.53 5.70
C LEU A 91 -4.23 -3.28 4.61
N PHE A 92 -4.19 -2.73 3.39
CA PHE A 92 -4.79 -3.35 2.21
C PHE A 92 -3.68 -3.86 1.30
N MET A 93 -3.71 -5.14 0.98
CA MET A 93 -2.73 -5.75 0.08
C MET A 93 -3.42 -6.46 -1.06
N SER A 94 -2.88 -6.33 -2.25
CA SER A 94 -3.36 -6.99 -3.47
C SER A 94 -2.19 -7.19 -4.44
N GLY A 95 -2.48 -7.75 -5.62
CA GLY A 95 -1.43 -8.04 -6.60
C GLY A 95 -0.97 -9.50 -6.55
N PHE A 96 -1.78 -10.38 -5.98
CA PHE A 96 -1.54 -11.81 -5.88
C PHE A 96 -2.85 -12.59 -6.06
N TYR A 97 -2.76 -13.90 -6.18
CA TYR A 97 -3.92 -14.75 -6.35
C TYR A 97 -4.44 -15.27 -5.02
N ILE A 98 -5.69 -15.73 -5.01
CA ILE A 98 -6.34 -16.30 -3.81
C ILE A 98 -5.52 -17.41 -3.16
N ASP A 99 -4.77 -18.17 -3.96
CA ASP A 99 -3.92 -19.25 -3.45
C ASP A 99 -2.80 -18.76 -2.52
N ASP A 100 -2.44 -17.48 -2.63
CA ASP A 100 -1.39 -16.86 -1.81
C ASP A 100 -1.89 -16.28 -0.48
N ILE A 101 -3.21 -16.18 -0.29
CA ILE A 101 -3.79 -15.62 0.93
C ILE A 101 -3.27 -16.30 2.20
N PRO A 102 -3.16 -17.65 2.29
CA PRO A 102 -2.63 -18.29 3.49
C PRO A 102 -1.21 -17.83 3.85
N ALA A 103 -0.33 -17.67 2.86
CA ALA A 103 1.05 -17.22 3.10
C ALA A 103 1.09 -15.76 3.56
N ILE A 104 0.32 -14.89 2.91
CA ILE A 104 0.18 -13.48 3.30
C ILE A 104 -0.36 -13.36 4.72
N ARG A 105 -1.39 -14.13 5.04
CA ARG A 105 -2.02 -14.11 6.37
C ARG A 105 -1.05 -14.56 7.46
N ARG A 106 -0.30 -15.65 7.23
CA ARG A 106 0.70 -16.12 8.20
C ARG A 106 1.74 -15.07 8.52
N GLU A 107 2.26 -14.39 7.49
CA GLU A 107 3.25 -13.34 7.70
C GLU A 107 2.63 -12.13 8.42
N ALA A 108 1.43 -11.73 8.05
CA ALA A 108 0.72 -10.63 8.69
C ALA A 108 0.51 -10.88 10.19
N GLU A 109 0.09 -12.08 10.55
CA GLU A 109 -0.15 -12.46 11.95
C GLU A 109 1.13 -12.42 12.80
N LYS A 110 2.29 -12.74 12.21
CA LYS A 110 3.59 -12.60 12.89
C LYS A 110 3.89 -11.16 13.30
N HIS A 111 3.36 -10.19 12.57
CA HIS A 111 3.57 -8.77 12.83
C HIS A 111 2.41 -8.11 13.60
N GLY A 112 1.52 -8.91 14.16
CA GLY A 112 0.41 -8.42 14.99
C GLY A 112 -0.81 -7.95 14.20
N LEU A 113 -0.85 -8.19 12.89
CA LEU A 113 -2.01 -7.85 12.07
C LEU A 113 -3.12 -8.90 12.22
N THR A 114 -4.36 -8.44 12.25
CA THR A 114 -5.55 -9.29 12.29
C THR A 114 -6.23 -9.25 10.93
N PHE A 115 -6.49 -10.43 10.36
CA PHE A 115 -7.23 -10.57 9.11
C PHE A 115 -8.69 -10.14 9.30
N VAL A 116 -9.20 -9.31 8.39
CA VAL A 116 -10.59 -8.83 8.42
C VAL A 116 -11.41 -9.54 7.35
N HIS A 117 -11.06 -9.38 6.09
CA HIS A 117 -11.73 -10.04 4.98
C HIS A 117 -10.87 -10.00 3.71
N HIS A 118 -11.32 -10.69 2.67
CA HIS A 118 -10.75 -10.61 1.34
C HIS A 118 -11.85 -10.43 0.29
N GLN A 119 -11.45 -9.95 -0.87
CA GLN A 119 -12.26 -9.94 -2.08
C GLN A 119 -11.50 -10.66 -3.18
N GLU A 120 -12.25 -11.22 -4.11
CA GLU A 120 -11.70 -11.97 -5.24
C GLU A 120 -12.37 -11.51 -6.53
N LYS A 121 -11.54 -11.39 -7.58
CA LYS A 121 -12.02 -11.18 -8.94
C LYS A 121 -11.08 -11.88 -9.91
N ASN A 122 -11.61 -12.83 -10.69
CA ASN A 122 -10.81 -13.61 -11.64
C ASN A 122 -9.57 -14.24 -10.98
N ARG A 123 -9.72 -14.79 -9.76
CA ARG A 123 -8.68 -15.36 -8.91
C ARG A 123 -7.71 -14.32 -8.29
N TRP A 124 -7.72 -13.07 -8.74
CA TRP A 124 -6.98 -12.00 -8.07
C TRP A 124 -7.60 -11.69 -6.71
N ALA A 125 -6.76 -11.49 -5.72
CA ALA A 125 -7.19 -11.23 -4.36
C ALA A 125 -6.83 -9.83 -3.89
N ALA A 126 -7.69 -9.29 -3.05
CA ALA A 126 -7.40 -8.12 -2.22
C ALA A 126 -7.75 -8.47 -0.78
N VAL A 127 -6.84 -8.21 0.14
CA VAL A 127 -7.02 -8.55 1.56
C VAL A 127 -6.94 -7.32 2.42
N LYS A 128 -7.70 -7.32 3.51
CA LYS A 128 -7.68 -6.26 4.52
C LYS A 128 -7.27 -6.83 5.86
N PHE A 129 -6.32 -6.14 6.49
CA PHE A 129 -5.86 -6.39 7.86
C PHE A 129 -6.00 -5.12 8.70
N VAL A 130 -6.04 -5.32 10.01
CA VAL A 130 -6.00 -4.25 11.03
C VAL A 130 -4.88 -4.55 12.02
N LEU A 131 -4.11 -3.51 12.40
CA LEU A 131 -3.09 -3.62 13.43
C LEU A 131 -3.68 -3.50 14.83
#